data_65b285470d02450094c575ecaa97e2a4
#
_entry.id   65b285470d02450094c575ecaa97e2a4
#
_cell.length_a   1.000
_cell.length_b   1.000
_cell.length_c   1.000
_cell.angle_alpha   90.00
_cell.angle_beta   90.00
_cell.angle_gamma   90.00
#
_symmetry.space_group_name_H-M   'P 1'
#
loop_
_entity.id
_entity.type
_entity.pdbx_description
1 polymer ?
#
loop_
_entity_poly.entity_id
_entity_poly.type
_entity_poly.pdbx_seq_one_letter_code
_entity_poly.pdbx_strand_id
1 'polypeptide(L)'
;MATETVVELSLPEHGLSTGPGVVSEWMPDAHSVSVGVWVAVGGRDEDPAIAGASHFLEHLLFKGTERRTARAIAELVDATGGEMNAFTSKEYTAYYARVPAGGQEMAVSLLADVLREP
;
A
#
# COMPACT_ATOMS: atom_id res chain seq x y z
N MET A 1 -22.56 11.68 -4.34
CA MET A 1 -21.92 10.43 -4.77
C MET A 1 -20.44 10.51 -4.45
N ALA A 2 -19.95 9.63 -3.62
CA ALA A 2 -18.54 9.60 -3.28
C ALA A 2 -17.75 9.02 -4.47
N THR A 3 -16.80 9.75 -4.96
CA THR A 3 -15.81 9.29 -5.94
C THR A 3 -14.47 9.15 -5.24
N GLU A 4 -13.60 8.37 -5.80
CA GLU A 4 -12.27 8.10 -5.24
C GLU A 4 -11.21 8.65 -6.18
N THR A 5 -10.17 9.24 -5.60
CA THR A 5 -8.94 9.48 -6.34
C THR A 5 -8.05 8.26 -6.17
N VAL A 6 -7.67 7.65 -7.26
CA VAL A 6 -6.80 6.48 -7.28
C VAL A 6 -5.39 6.93 -7.65
N VAL A 7 -4.43 6.59 -6.82
CA VAL A 7 -3.02 6.72 -7.14
C VAL A 7 -2.45 5.31 -7.26
N GLU A 8 -1.99 4.97 -8.43
CA GLU A 8 -1.42 3.68 -8.73
C GLU A 8 0.07 3.85 -9.04
N LEU A 9 0.89 3.01 -8.47
CA LEU A 9 2.32 2.97 -8.75
C LEU A 9 2.60 1.87 -9.75
N SER A 10 3.06 2.22 -10.92
CA SER A 10 3.48 1.30 -11.96
C SER A 10 4.93 1.55 -12.36
N LEU A 11 5.61 0.55 -12.86
CA LEU A 11 6.94 0.75 -13.42
C LEU A 11 6.81 1.42 -14.80
N PRO A 12 7.63 2.43 -15.09
CA PRO A 12 7.62 3.05 -16.41
C PRO A 12 8.03 2.03 -17.47
N GLU A 13 7.34 2.04 -18.60
CA GLU A 13 7.58 1.10 -19.70
C GLU A 13 8.99 1.17 -20.30
N HIS A 14 9.75 2.20 -20.04
CA HIS A 14 11.04 2.44 -20.70
C HIS A 14 12.28 2.16 -19.85
N GLY A 15 12.16 1.49 -18.71
CA GLY A 15 13.33 0.94 -17.99
C GLY A 15 14.47 1.91 -17.62
N LEU A 16 14.30 3.20 -17.84
CA LEU A 16 15.33 4.21 -17.61
C LEU A 16 15.17 4.99 -16.31
N SER A 17 14.07 4.83 -15.62
CA SER A 17 13.90 5.39 -14.29
C SER A 17 14.11 4.30 -13.25
N THR A 18 14.88 4.62 -12.23
CA THR A 18 15.19 3.72 -11.12
C THR A 18 14.11 3.72 -10.04
N GLY A 19 12.95 4.26 -10.32
CA GLY A 19 11.85 4.37 -9.38
C GLY A 19 10.57 3.73 -9.87
N PRO A 20 9.57 3.57 -8.99
CA PRO A 20 8.25 3.10 -9.37
C PRO A 20 7.54 4.11 -10.28
N GLY A 21 6.72 3.62 -11.19
CA GLY A 21 5.81 4.47 -11.94
C GLY A 21 4.64 4.91 -11.06
N VAL A 22 4.12 6.10 -11.31
CA VAL A 22 2.97 6.65 -10.60
C VAL A 22 1.85 6.90 -11.59
N VAL A 23 0.67 6.34 -11.29
CA VAL A 23 -0.56 6.63 -12.02
C VAL A 23 -1.55 7.24 -11.05
N SER A 24 -2.17 8.33 -11.45
CA SER A 24 -3.19 8.97 -10.62
C SER A 24 -4.41 9.34 -11.45
N GLU A 25 -5.57 9.26 -10.82
CA GLU A 25 -6.83 9.71 -11.38
C GLU A 25 -7.44 10.74 -10.45
N TRP A 26 -7.72 11.92 -10.98
CA TRP A 26 -8.37 12.99 -10.24
C TRP A 26 -9.88 12.89 -10.38
N MET A 27 -10.56 12.83 -9.25
CA MET A 27 -12.01 12.79 -9.15
C MET A 27 -12.50 13.97 -8.31
N PRO A 28 -12.94 15.08 -8.92
CA PRO A 28 -13.17 16.35 -8.19
C PRO A 28 -14.26 16.28 -7.12
N ASP A 29 -15.23 15.37 -7.28
CA ASP A 29 -16.34 15.21 -6.32
C ASP A 29 -16.04 14.12 -5.26
N ALA A 30 -14.80 13.65 -5.19
CA ALA A 30 -14.43 12.59 -4.26
C ALA A 30 -14.39 13.09 -2.82
N HIS A 31 -14.90 12.26 -1.91
CA HIS A 31 -14.81 12.46 -0.47
C HIS A 31 -13.75 11.56 0.18
N SER A 32 -13.14 10.68 -0.58
CA SER A 32 -12.08 9.79 -0.13
C SER A 32 -10.95 9.71 -1.14
N VAL A 33 -9.81 9.25 -0.66
CA VAL A 33 -8.61 8.98 -1.47
C VAL A 33 -8.18 7.55 -1.22
N SER A 34 -7.97 6.80 -2.29
CA SER A 34 -7.36 5.48 -2.23
C SER A 34 -5.94 5.57 -2.76
N VAL A 35 -4.99 5.08 -1.97
CA VAL A 35 -3.58 5.01 -2.32
C VAL A 35 -3.15 3.55 -2.27
N GLY A 36 -2.54 3.06 -3.33
CA GLY A 36 -2.08 1.68 -3.37
C GLY A 36 -0.67 1.54 -3.94
N VAL A 37 0.03 0.54 -3.47
CA VAL A 37 1.35 0.12 -3.97
C VAL A 37 1.23 -1.32 -4.44
N TRP A 38 1.51 -1.56 -5.70
CA TRP A 38 1.51 -2.89 -6.30
C TRP A 38 2.95 -3.35 -6.54
N VAL A 39 3.24 -4.51 -5.99
CA VAL A 39 4.55 -5.16 -6.14
C VAL A 39 4.36 -6.41 -6.99
N ALA A 40 5.10 -6.52 -8.08
CA ALA A 40 4.99 -7.65 -9.02
C ALA A 40 5.66 -8.91 -8.48
N VAL A 41 5.33 -9.29 -7.25
CA VAL A 41 5.77 -10.50 -6.58
C VAL A 41 4.57 -11.14 -5.88
N GLY A 42 4.34 -12.40 -6.12
CA GLY A 42 3.25 -13.14 -5.51
C GLY A 42 3.61 -14.61 -5.30
N GLY A 43 2.63 -15.42 -4.94
CA GLY A 43 2.84 -16.82 -4.60
C GLY A 43 3.53 -17.65 -5.68
N ARG A 44 3.35 -17.34 -6.94
CA ARG A 44 3.99 -18.07 -8.05
C ARG A 44 5.50 -17.82 -8.14
N ASP A 45 6.00 -16.74 -7.58
CA ASP A 45 7.42 -16.38 -7.59
C ASP A 45 8.20 -17.04 -6.45
N GLU A 46 7.50 -17.75 -5.58
CA GLU A 46 8.09 -18.41 -4.43
C GLU A 46 8.69 -19.77 -4.81
N ASP A 47 9.88 -20.05 -4.27
CA ASP A 47 10.42 -21.40 -4.26
C ASP A 47 9.50 -22.31 -3.42
N PRO A 48 9.25 -23.56 -3.82
CA PRO A 48 8.44 -24.49 -3.03
C PRO A 48 8.87 -24.64 -1.57
N ALA A 49 10.16 -24.43 -1.28
CA ALA A 49 10.68 -24.48 0.08
C ALA A 49 10.24 -23.32 0.98
N ILE A 50 9.81 -22.21 0.36
CA ILE A 50 9.35 -21.00 1.06
C ILE A 50 7.92 -20.62 0.68
N ALA A 51 7.14 -21.59 0.23
CA ALA A 51 5.74 -21.37 -0.12
C ALA A 51 4.97 -20.72 1.04
N GLY A 52 4.25 -19.65 0.73
CA GLY A 52 3.55 -18.83 1.74
C GLY A 52 4.39 -17.65 2.26
N ALA A 53 5.63 -17.47 1.82
CA ALA A 53 6.50 -16.40 2.30
C ALA A 53 5.93 -15.01 2.02
N SER A 54 5.36 -14.78 0.84
CA SER A 54 4.76 -13.49 0.47
C SER A 54 3.58 -13.15 1.39
N HIS A 55 2.72 -14.10 1.66
CA HIS A 55 1.59 -13.95 2.56
C HIS A 55 2.05 -13.71 4.01
N PHE A 56 3.05 -14.43 4.45
CA PHE A 56 3.63 -14.24 5.79
C PHE A 56 4.26 -12.86 5.93
N LEU A 57 5.00 -12.41 4.92
CA LEU A 57 5.61 -11.08 4.90
C LEU A 57 4.55 -9.98 4.94
N GLU A 58 3.44 -10.15 4.21
CA GLU A 58 2.29 -9.26 4.29
C GLU A 58 1.83 -9.06 5.73
N HIS A 59 1.67 -10.12 6.49
CA HIS A 59 1.29 -10.05 7.90
C HIS A 59 2.36 -9.36 8.76
N LEU A 60 3.63 -9.60 8.49
CA LEU A 60 4.73 -9.00 9.26
C LEU A 60 4.83 -7.49 9.10
N LEU A 61 4.57 -6.97 7.90
CA LEU A 61 4.68 -5.55 7.60
C LEU A 61 3.74 -4.68 8.46
N PHE A 62 2.60 -5.23 8.87
CA PHE A 62 1.65 -4.53 9.73
C PHE A 62 1.91 -4.70 11.24
N LYS A 63 2.98 -5.40 11.62
CA LYS A 63 3.34 -5.62 13.04
C LYS A 63 4.15 -4.48 13.64
N GLY A 64 4.52 -3.50 12.85
CA GLY A 64 5.24 -2.31 13.27
C GLY A 64 6.37 -1.96 12.33
N THR A 65 6.90 -0.78 12.52
CA THR A 65 8.07 -0.25 11.81
C THR A 65 9.08 0.24 12.85
N GLU A 66 10.23 0.70 12.39
CA GLU A 66 11.19 1.34 13.30
C GLU A 66 10.62 2.57 14.01
N ARG A 67 9.65 3.24 13.40
CA ARG A 67 9.08 4.50 13.89
C ARG A 67 7.75 4.33 14.62
N ARG A 68 7.01 3.25 14.35
CA ARG A 68 5.65 3.05 14.84
C ARG A 68 5.42 1.61 15.25
N THR A 69 4.82 1.43 16.41
CA THR A 69 4.33 0.10 16.80
C THR A 69 3.09 -0.28 15.98
N ALA A 70 2.74 -1.55 15.94
CA ALA A 70 1.52 -2.03 15.30
C ALA A 70 0.28 -1.30 15.84
N ARG A 71 0.24 -1.07 17.15
CA ARG A 71 -0.84 -0.32 17.80
C ARG A 71 -0.88 1.14 17.31
N ALA A 72 0.26 1.80 17.24
CA ALA A 72 0.33 3.18 16.76
C ALA A 72 -0.13 3.32 15.31
N ILE A 73 0.18 2.35 14.44
CA ILE A 73 -0.31 2.29 13.07
C ILE A 73 -1.84 2.18 13.06
N ALA A 74 -2.39 1.24 13.81
CA ALA A 74 -3.84 1.03 13.87
C ALA A 74 -4.56 2.27 14.41
N GLU A 75 -4.07 2.87 15.48
CA GLU A 75 -4.64 4.08 16.07
C GLU A 75 -4.61 5.27 15.11
N LEU A 76 -3.54 5.41 14.33
CA LEU A 76 -3.40 6.47 13.34
C LEU A 76 -4.43 6.31 12.21
N VAL A 77 -4.60 5.12 11.70
CA VAL A 77 -5.58 4.82 10.65
C VAL A 77 -7.00 5.03 11.18
N ASP A 78 -7.31 4.50 12.36
CA ASP A 78 -8.63 4.64 12.99
C ASP A 78 -8.98 6.11 13.28
N ALA A 79 -8.01 6.89 13.72
CA ALA A 79 -8.21 8.32 14.01
C ALA A 79 -8.60 9.13 12.77
N THR A 80 -8.20 8.70 11.58
CA THR A 80 -8.58 9.36 10.33
C THR A 80 -9.94 8.90 9.80
N GLY A 81 -10.50 7.83 10.34
CA GLY A 81 -11.69 7.19 9.79
C GLY A 81 -11.41 6.38 8.51
N GLY A 82 -10.14 6.11 8.23
CA GLY A 82 -9.71 5.34 7.08
C GLY A 82 -9.52 3.86 7.36
N GLU A 83 -9.00 3.18 6.36
CA GLU A 83 -8.60 1.78 6.46
C GLU A 83 -7.26 1.57 5.74
N MET A 84 -6.54 0.57 6.18
CA MET A 84 -5.30 0.13 5.57
C MET A 84 -5.27 -1.38 5.54
N ASN A 85 -4.91 -1.95 4.41
CA ASN A 85 -4.89 -3.39 4.23
C ASN A 85 -3.91 -3.80 3.13
N ALA A 86 -3.75 -5.10 2.97
CA ALA A 86 -2.95 -5.68 1.91
C ALA A 86 -3.57 -6.99 1.45
N PHE A 87 -3.21 -7.44 0.27
CA PHE A 87 -3.52 -8.78 -0.18
C PHE A 87 -2.39 -9.32 -1.07
N THR A 88 -2.20 -10.62 -1.02
CA THR A 88 -1.23 -11.34 -1.83
C THR A 88 -1.98 -12.25 -2.79
N SER A 89 -1.72 -12.10 -4.08
CA SER A 89 -2.20 -13.00 -5.11
C SER A 89 -1.05 -13.90 -5.60
N LYS A 90 -1.30 -14.70 -6.63
CA LYS A 90 -0.26 -15.52 -7.27
C LYS A 90 0.75 -14.67 -8.03
N GLU A 91 0.35 -13.51 -8.54
CA GLU A 91 1.14 -12.71 -9.47
C GLU A 91 1.64 -11.41 -8.88
N TYR A 92 0.96 -10.87 -7.86
CA TYR A 92 1.33 -9.60 -7.25
C TYR A 92 0.87 -9.51 -5.80
N THR A 93 1.45 -8.57 -5.09
CA THR A 93 1.03 -8.18 -3.74
C THR A 93 0.67 -6.71 -3.76
N ALA A 94 -0.45 -6.36 -3.18
CA ALA A 94 -0.90 -4.98 -3.08
C ALA A 94 -1.03 -4.54 -1.63
N TYR A 95 -0.56 -3.34 -1.36
CA TYR A 95 -0.70 -2.65 -0.07
C TYR A 95 -1.47 -1.37 -0.34
N TYR A 96 -2.54 -1.13 0.38
CA TYR A 96 -3.37 0.04 0.11
C TYR A 96 -3.92 0.67 1.38
N ALA A 97 -4.21 1.95 1.27
CA ALA A 97 -4.90 2.71 2.29
C ALA A 97 -6.02 3.52 1.65
N ARG A 98 -7.13 3.62 2.31
CA ARG A 98 -8.25 4.46 1.93
C ARG A 98 -8.55 5.41 3.08
N VAL A 99 -8.53 6.68 2.81
CA VAL A 99 -8.70 7.74 3.82
C VAL A 99 -9.66 8.80 3.31
N PRO A 100 -10.30 9.56 4.22
CA PRO A 100 -11.06 10.73 3.81
C PRO A 100 -10.20 11.72 3.01
N ALA A 101 -10.82 12.47 2.12
CA ALA A 101 -10.13 13.50 1.35
C ALA A 101 -9.38 14.47 2.29
N GLY A 102 -8.15 14.78 1.95
CA GLY A 102 -7.24 15.54 2.80
C GLY A 102 -6.25 14.69 3.59
N GLY A 103 -6.48 13.37 3.71
CA GLY A 103 -5.59 12.44 4.40
C GLY A 103 -4.55 11.76 3.53
N GLN A 104 -4.45 12.09 2.26
CA GLN A 104 -3.57 11.41 1.30
C GLN A 104 -2.09 11.48 1.66
N GLU A 105 -1.62 12.59 2.18
CA GLU A 105 -0.21 12.75 2.57
C GLU A 105 0.14 11.78 3.72
N MET A 106 -0.72 11.69 4.71
CA MET A 106 -0.56 10.74 5.81
C MET A 106 -0.60 9.30 5.30
N ALA A 107 -1.53 8.96 4.39
CA ALA A 107 -1.66 7.62 3.83
C ALA A 107 -0.41 7.21 3.05
N VAL A 108 0.12 8.08 2.20
CA VAL A 108 1.36 7.83 1.46
C VAL A 108 2.55 7.66 2.42
N SER A 109 2.67 8.53 3.42
CA SER A 109 3.74 8.46 4.41
C SER A 109 3.69 7.16 5.20
N LEU A 110 2.52 6.72 5.61
CA LEU A 110 2.34 5.50 6.38
C LEU A 110 2.64 4.25 5.55
N LEU A 111 2.16 4.19 4.30
CA LEU A 111 2.50 3.08 3.39
C LEU A 111 4.00 3.01 3.11
N ALA A 112 4.63 4.16 2.90
CA ALA A 112 6.08 4.23 2.70
C ALA A 112 6.85 3.72 3.92
N ASP A 113 6.42 4.09 5.11
CA ASP A 113 7.02 3.63 6.37
C ASP A 113 6.92 2.12 6.53
N VAL A 114 5.74 1.57 6.33
CA VAL A 114 5.48 0.12 6.42
C VAL A 114 6.29 -0.68 5.39
N LEU A 115 6.44 -0.16 4.17
CA LEU A 115 7.12 -0.88 3.09
C LEU A 115 8.63 -0.75 3.11
N ARG A 116 9.16 0.32 3.67
CA ARG A 116 10.61 0.62 3.64
C ARG A 116 11.33 0.31 4.94
N GLU A 117 10.66 0.41 6.06
CA GLU A 117 11.27 0.32 7.39
C GLU A 117 10.42 -0.58 8.33
N PRO A 118 10.08 -1.78 7.86
CA PRO A 118 9.27 -2.69 8.67
C PRO A 118 9.99 -3.20 9.91
#